data_a91f4a466b97f568dd34bb4a9e71c61f
#
_entry.id   a91f4a466b97f568dd34bb4a9e71c61f
#
_cell.length_a   1.000
_cell.length_b   1.000
_cell.length_c   1.000
_cell.angle_alpha   90.00
_cell.angle_beta   90.00
_cell.angle_gamma   90.00
#
_symmetry.space_group_name_H-M   'P 1'
#
loop_
_entity.id
_entity.type
_entity.pdbx_description
1 polymer ?
#
loop_
_entity_poly.entity_id
_entity_poly.type
_entity_poly.pdbx_seq_one_letter_code
_entity_poly.pdbx_strand_id
1 'polypeptide(L)'
;MNELKFNVKEEADYSILSFEIEEVLSPEDLAALIPPKVEGSKGVILSGRGPIWLYCFLTHFYHPTKFIATYDPRLGGAVIVESHAKMYHVGMVFKC
;
A
#
# COMPACT_ATOMS: atom_id res chain seq x y z
N MET A 1 -2.35 -10.74 18.76
CA MET A 1 -1.62 -11.40 17.97
C MET A 1 -1.60 -10.95 16.57
N ASN A 2 -0.52 -10.77 15.99
CA ASN A 2 -0.39 -10.27 14.65
C ASN A 2 -0.07 -11.34 13.67
N GLU A 3 -0.98 -11.56 12.76
CA GLU A 3 -0.72 -12.42 11.64
C GLU A 3 -0.14 -11.64 10.48
N LEU A 4 0.00 -10.34 10.61
CA LEU A 4 0.41 -9.47 9.51
C LEU A 4 1.61 -8.64 9.94
N LYS A 5 2.68 -8.73 9.19
CA LYS A 5 3.91 -7.99 9.48
C LYS A 5 4.12 -6.92 8.42
N PHE A 6 4.34 -5.68 8.85
CA PHE A 6 4.58 -4.55 7.95
C PHE A 6 6.03 -4.12 7.97
N ASN A 7 6.48 -3.59 6.85
CA ASN A 7 7.79 -2.97 6.73
C ASN A 7 7.64 -1.72 5.86
N VAL A 8 8.21 -0.60 6.30
CA VAL A 8 8.17 0.65 5.55
C VAL A 8 9.56 1.01 5.10
N LYS A 9 9.73 1.23 3.80
CA LYS A 9 11.00 1.70 3.24
C LYS A 9 10.77 3.06 2.62
N GLU A 10 11.57 4.05 3.05
CA GLU A 10 11.40 5.42 2.55
C GLU A 10 12.21 5.63 1.31
N GLU A 11 11.60 6.28 0.31
CA GLU A 11 12.29 6.76 -0.88
C GLU A 11 12.03 8.26 -0.98
N ALA A 12 12.61 8.91 -2.00
CA ALA A 12 12.49 10.36 -2.12
C ALA A 12 11.04 10.81 -2.32
N ASP A 13 10.32 10.12 -3.20
CA ASP A 13 8.97 10.55 -3.58
C ASP A 13 7.86 9.65 -3.08
N TYR A 14 8.20 8.54 -2.45
CA TYR A 14 7.18 7.62 -1.96
C TYR A 14 7.75 6.73 -0.85
N SER A 15 6.84 6.13 -0.11
CA SER A 15 7.17 5.09 0.86
C SER A 15 6.70 3.77 0.29
N ILE A 16 7.47 2.71 0.49
CA ILE A 16 7.04 1.37 0.10
C ILE A 16 6.57 0.68 1.36
N LEU A 17 5.29 0.37 1.41
CA LEU A 17 4.72 -0.39 2.51
C LEU A 17 4.62 -1.84 2.09
N SER A 18 5.53 -2.65 2.60
CA SER A 18 5.51 -4.08 2.34
C SER A 18 4.78 -4.78 3.47
N PHE A 19 4.08 -5.85 3.14
CA PHE A 19 3.44 -6.62 4.19
C PHE A 19 3.52 -8.11 3.88
N GLU A 20 3.49 -8.89 4.94
CA GLU A 20 3.63 -10.33 4.85
C GLU A 20 2.66 -10.95 5.84
N ILE A 21 1.88 -11.91 5.36
CA ILE A 21 0.92 -12.61 6.21
C ILE A 21 1.62 -13.85 6.74
N GLU A 22 1.79 -13.93 8.06
CA GLU A 22 2.50 -15.04 8.69
C GLU A 22 1.59 -16.19 9.06
N GLU A 23 0.32 -15.90 9.25
CA GLU A 23 -0.69 -16.91 9.54
C GLU A 23 -1.94 -16.54 8.80
N VAL A 24 -2.98 -17.35 8.94
CA VAL A 24 -4.23 -17.06 8.26
C VAL A 24 -4.81 -15.75 8.81
N LEU A 25 -5.07 -14.83 7.89
CA LEU A 25 -5.69 -13.56 8.23
C LEU A 25 -7.18 -13.67 7.93
N SER A 26 -8.01 -13.33 8.91
CA SER A 26 -9.45 -13.35 8.70
C SER A 26 -9.98 -11.93 8.56
N PRO A 27 -11.15 -11.75 7.93
CA PRO A 27 -11.70 -10.40 7.76
C PRO A 27 -11.90 -9.65 9.07
N GLU A 28 -12.21 -10.35 10.15
CA GLU A 28 -12.40 -9.70 11.44
C GLU A 28 -11.14 -9.02 11.94
N ASP A 29 -9.97 -9.49 11.50
CA ASP A 29 -8.72 -8.89 11.93
C ASP A 29 -8.58 -7.45 11.47
N LEU A 30 -9.31 -7.06 10.43
CA LEU A 30 -9.24 -5.68 9.95
C LEU A 30 -9.70 -4.68 10.99
N ALA A 31 -10.64 -5.07 11.83
CA ALA A 31 -11.19 -4.14 12.82
C ALA A 31 -10.13 -3.70 13.84
N ALA A 32 -9.14 -4.53 14.09
CA ALA A 32 -8.10 -4.23 15.05
C ALA A 32 -6.78 -3.87 14.39
N LEU A 33 -6.73 -3.84 13.06
CA LEU A 33 -5.49 -3.61 12.35
C LEU A 33 -5.12 -2.13 12.38
N ILE A 34 -3.87 -1.86 12.78
CA ILE A 34 -3.35 -0.49 12.81
C ILE A 34 -2.13 -0.45 11.90
N PRO A 35 -2.32 -0.07 10.62
CA PRO A 35 -1.18 0.02 9.72
C PRO A 35 -0.21 1.11 10.14
N PRO A 36 1.06 0.99 9.80
CA PRO A 36 2.04 1.98 10.22
C PRO A 36 1.81 3.33 9.54
N LYS A 37 2.23 4.37 10.22
CA LYS A 37 2.15 5.71 9.67
C LYS A 37 3.21 5.89 8.60
N VAL A 38 2.87 6.69 7.59
CA VAL A 38 3.80 7.03 6.52
C VAL A 38 3.76 8.54 6.33
N GLU A 39 4.73 9.04 5.58
CA GLU A 39 4.83 10.47 5.30
C GLU A 39 3.73 10.88 4.32
N GLY A 40 2.81 11.73 4.77
CA GLY A 40 1.66 12.12 3.95
C GLY A 40 2.00 12.95 2.72
N SER A 41 3.16 13.62 2.72
CA SER A 41 3.57 14.45 1.59
C SER A 41 4.13 13.63 0.44
N LYS A 42 4.27 12.32 0.62
CA LYS A 42 4.75 11.40 -0.39
C LYS A 42 3.66 10.43 -0.77
N GLY A 43 3.89 9.68 -1.86
CA GLY A 43 2.99 8.60 -2.21
C GLY A 43 3.29 7.35 -1.42
N VAL A 44 2.42 6.36 -1.53
CA VAL A 44 2.59 5.07 -0.86
C VAL A 44 2.44 3.98 -1.90
N ILE A 45 3.38 3.05 -1.92
CA ILE A 45 3.28 1.85 -2.74
C ILE A 45 2.98 0.69 -1.82
N LEU A 46 1.88 0.01 -2.08
CA LEU A 46 1.49 -1.16 -1.31
C LEU A 46 2.05 -2.39 -2.01
N SER A 47 2.78 -3.23 -1.28
CA SER A 47 3.43 -4.39 -1.87
C SER A 47 3.37 -5.57 -0.91
N GLY A 48 2.81 -6.69 -1.38
CA GLY A 48 2.72 -7.88 -0.58
C GLY A 48 1.67 -8.82 -1.12
N ARG A 49 1.71 -10.06 -0.63
CA ARG A 49 0.68 -11.02 -0.97
C ARG A 49 -0.42 -10.92 0.06
N GLY A 50 -1.64 -10.79 -0.41
CA GLY A 50 -2.76 -10.72 0.49
C GLY A 50 -4.07 -10.72 -0.25
N PRO A 51 -5.15 -10.91 0.48
CA PRO A 51 -6.47 -10.92 -0.14
C PRO A 51 -6.84 -9.53 -0.66
N ILE A 52 -7.76 -9.52 -1.60
CA ILE A 52 -8.21 -8.27 -2.21
C ILE A 52 -8.71 -7.30 -1.16
N TRP A 53 -9.47 -7.79 -0.18
CA TRP A 53 -10.06 -6.89 0.82
C TRP A 53 -9.00 -6.22 1.70
N LEU A 54 -7.83 -6.85 1.86
CA LEU A 54 -6.74 -6.19 2.60
C LEU A 54 -6.20 -5.00 1.82
N TYR A 55 -6.01 -5.17 0.51
CA TYR A 55 -5.57 -4.06 -0.33
C TYR A 55 -6.59 -2.93 -0.34
N CYS A 56 -7.86 -3.26 -0.40
CA CYS A 56 -8.90 -2.23 -0.36
C CYS A 56 -8.88 -1.46 0.95
N PHE A 57 -8.71 -2.18 2.06
CA PHE A 57 -8.64 -1.56 3.37
C PHE A 57 -7.44 -0.62 3.47
N LEU A 58 -6.27 -1.10 3.04
CA LEU A 58 -5.05 -0.29 3.11
C LEU A 58 -5.14 0.93 2.21
N THR A 59 -5.75 0.79 1.03
CA THR A 59 -5.93 1.92 0.14
C THR A 59 -6.77 3.00 0.80
N HIS A 60 -7.84 2.60 1.46
CA HIS A 60 -8.67 3.55 2.19
C HIS A 60 -7.91 4.19 3.36
N PHE A 61 -7.14 3.38 4.09
CA PHE A 61 -6.39 3.88 5.24
C PHE A 61 -5.39 4.96 4.82
N TYR A 62 -4.73 4.77 3.68
CA TYR A 62 -3.71 5.71 3.22
C TYR A 62 -4.25 6.75 2.25
N HIS A 63 -5.57 6.90 2.19
CA HIS A 63 -6.23 7.88 1.34
C HIS A 63 -5.63 9.30 1.42
N PRO A 64 -5.23 9.81 2.60
CA PRO A 64 -4.74 11.19 2.65
C PRO A 64 -3.33 11.41 2.09
N THR A 65 -2.64 10.37 1.67
CA THR A 65 -1.29 10.55 1.13
C THR A 65 -1.33 11.10 -0.28
N LYS A 66 -0.18 11.50 -0.80
CA LYS A 66 -0.08 12.15 -2.10
C LYS A 66 -0.62 11.29 -3.23
N PHE A 67 -0.30 10.02 -3.23
CA PHE A 67 -0.89 9.04 -4.14
C PHE A 67 -0.76 7.65 -3.53
N ILE A 68 -1.54 6.72 -4.05
CA ILE A 68 -1.46 5.32 -3.65
C ILE A 68 -1.28 4.48 -4.89
N ALA A 69 -0.33 3.56 -4.83
CA ALA A 69 -0.07 2.64 -5.91
C ALA A 69 0.04 1.23 -5.35
N THR A 70 -0.26 0.23 -6.17
CA THR A 70 -0.11 -1.16 -5.77
C THR A 70 0.91 -1.82 -6.68
N TYR A 71 1.84 -2.53 -6.08
CA TYR A 71 2.89 -3.20 -6.84
C TYR A 71 2.33 -4.45 -7.51
N ASP A 72 2.57 -4.58 -8.80
CA ASP A 72 2.13 -5.74 -9.58
C ASP A 72 3.37 -6.42 -10.16
N PRO A 73 3.72 -7.61 -9.65
CA PRO A 73 4.90 -8.30 -10.15
C PRO A 73 4.84 -8.63 -11.64
N ARG A 74 3.64 -8.84 -12.18
CA ARG A 74 3.50 -9.15 -13.60
C ARG A 74 3.89 -7.98 -14.48
N LEU A 75 3.73 -6.76 -13.96
CA LEU A 75 4.11 -5.55 -14.69
C LEU A 75 5.49 -5.07 -14.29
N GLY A 76 6.04 -5.61 -13.21
CA GLY A 76 7.32 -5.16 -12.69
C GLY A 76 7.28 -3.73 -12.22
N GLY A 77 6.15 -3.28 -11.72
CA GLY A 77 6.02 -1.90 -11.32
C GLY A 77 4.76 -1.65 -10.50
N ALA A 78 4.62 -0.40 -10.10
CA ALA A 78 3.51 0.02 -9.26
C ALA A 78 2.46 0.73 -10.11
N VAL A 79 1.21 0.38 -9.88
CA VAL A 79 0.07 0.95 -10.58
C VAL A 79 -0.61 1.96 -9.67
N ILE A 80 -0.68 3.21 -10.08
CA ILE A 80 -1.33 4.25 -9.29
C ILE A 80 -2.84 4.05 -9.35
N VAL A 81 -3.47 3.90 -8.18
CA VAL A 81 -4.91 3.68 -8.11
C VAL A 81 -5.65 4.86 -7.51
N GLU A 82 -4.93 5.79 -6.88
CA GLU A 82 -5.53 7.00 -6.33
C GLU A 82 -4.46 8.09 -6.32
N SER A 83 -4.83 9.33 -6.69
CA SER A 83 -3.85 10.41 -6.73
C SER A 83 -4.48 11.73 -6.36
N HIS A 84 -3.73 12.52 -5.59
CA HIS A 84 -4.06 13.90 -5.27
C HIS A 84 -3.05 14.86 -5.87
N ALA A 85 -2.19 14.37 -6.76
CA ALA A 85 -1.14 15.18 -7.37
C ALA A 85 -1.24 15.13 -8.89
N LYS A 86 -1.03 16.26 -9.54
CA LYS A 86 -1.21 16.36 -10.97
C LYS A 86 -0.28 15.49 -11.80
N MET A 87 0.94 15.32 -11.32
CA MET A 87 1.93 14.57 -12.09
C MET A 87 1.82 13.06 -11.93
N TYR A 88 0.94 12.60 -11.05
CA TYR A 88 0.72 11.18 -10.85
C TYR A 88 -0.72 10.85 -11.23
N HIS A 89 -0.91 10.09 -12.30
CA HIS A 89 -2.24 9.81 -12.82
C HIS A 89 -2.68 8.41 -12.47
N VAL A 90 -3.97 8.28 -12.15
CA VAL A 90 -4.56 6.95 -11.95
C VAL A 90 -4.33 6.13 -13.22
N GLY A 91 -3.83 4.92 -13.04
CA GLY A 91 -3.49 4.04 -14.16
C GLY A 91 -2.05 4.12 -14.60
N MET A 92 -1.31 5.12 -14.11
CA MET A 92 0.11 5.23 -14.43
C MET A 92 0.86 4.07 -13.77
N VAL A 93 1.81 3.50 -14.50
CA VAL A 93 2.66 2.43 -13.99
C VAL A 93 4.10 2.91 -14.00
N PHE A 94 4.77 2.78 -12.87
CA PHE A 94 6.19 3.11 -12.85
C PHE A 94 6.98 1.96 -12.24
N LYS A 95 8.17 1.76 -12.78
CA LYS A 95 9.02 0.67 -12.32
C LYS A 95 9.59 0.98 -10.96
N CYS A 96 9.68 -0.05 -10.13
CA CYS A 96 10.28 0.11 -8.82
C CYS A 96 10.80 -1.19 -8.24
#